data_501b7e63a08dd6e0acebf1b0fd182620
#
_entry.id   501b7e63a08dd6e0acebf1b0fd182620
#
_cell.length_a   1.000
_cell.length_b   1.000
_cell.length_c   1.000
_cell.angle_alpha   90.00
_cell.angle_beta   90.00
_cell.angle_gamma   90.00
#
_symmetry.space_group_name_H-M   'P 1'
#
loop_
_entity.id
_entity.type
_entity.pdbx_description
1 polymer ?
#
loop_
_entity_poly.entity_id
_entity_poly.type
_entity_poly.pdbx_seq_one_letter_code
_entity_poly.pdbx_strand_id
1 'polypeptide(L)'
;MMSAPKITFIGAGSTIFVKNILGDVFHREALKTAHIALMDIDPTRLEESHIVVRKLMDSAGASGKITCHTQQKEALQDADFVVVAFQIGGYEPCTVTDFEVCKRHGLEQTIADTLGPGGIMRALRTIPHLWQICEGLTE
;
A
#
# COMPACT_ATOMS: atom_id res chain seq x y z
N MET A 1 -20.79 0.88 -21.76
CA MET A 1 -19.35 1.14 -21.53
C MET A 1 -19.07 0.77 -20.09
N MET A 2 -18.07 -0.07 -19.83
CA MET A 2 -17.64 -0.35 -18.46
C MET A 2 -17.02 0.94 -17.92
N SER A 3 -17.36 1.34 -16.69
CA SER A 3 -16.73 2.48 -16.02
C SER A 3 -15.23 2.19 -15.84
N ALA A 4 -14.40 3.25 -15.87
CA ALA A 4 -12.99 3.11 -15.56
C ALA A 4 -12.82 2.58 -14.12
N PRO A 5 -11.98 1.55 -13.88
CA PRO A 5 -11.84 0.96 -12.57
C PRO A 5 -11.19 1.93 -11.58
N LYS A 6 -11.56 1.83 -10.31
CA LYS A 6 -10.90 2.52 -9.21
C LYS A 6 -9.89 1.58 -8.54
N ILE A 7 -8.63 1.99 -8.51
CA ILE A 7 -7.52 1.29 -7.86
C ILE A 7 -7.09 2.11 -6.64
N THR A 8 -7.29 1.56 -5.47
CA THR A 8 -6.98 2.22 -4.19
C THR A 8 -5.70 1.66 -3.59
N PHE A 9 -4.78 2.52 -3.21
CA PHE A 9 -3.54 2.18 -2.51
C PHE A 9 -3.65 2.57 -1.04
N ILE A 10 -3.58 1.59 -0.14
CA ILE A 10 -3.53 1.80 1.31
C ILE A 10 -2.09 1.65 1.77
N GLY A 11 -1.52 2.72 2.35
CA GLY A 11 -0.10 2.86 2.62
C GLY A 11 0.65 3.46 1.43
N ALA A 12 0.02 4.40 0.74
CA ALA A 12 0.55 5.02 -0.48
C ALA A 12 1.85 5.82 -0.25
N GLY A 13 2.20 6.17 0.99
CA GLY A 13 3.51 6.70 1.35
C GLY A 13 4.69 5.77 1.06
N SER A 14 4.42 4.52 0.67
CA SER A 14 5.40 3.61 0.08
C SER A 14 5.62 3.92 -1.41
N THR A 15 6.13 5.12 -1.69
CA THR A 15 6.19 5.76 -3.01
C THR A 15 6.83 4.89 -4.09
N ILE A 16 7.90 4.13 -3.75
CA ILE A 16 8.58 3.24 -4.70
C ILE A 16 7.66 2.12 -5.17
N PHE A 17 6.92 1.48 -4.24
CA PHE A 17 5.97 0.41 -4.60
C PHE A 17 4.83 0.95 -5.44
N VAL A 18 4.23 2.07 -5.03
CA VAL A 18 3.14 2.71 -5.78
C VAL A 18 3.60 3.04 -7.20
N LYS A 19 4.78 3.66 -7.35
CA LYS A 19 5.35 3.99 -8.67
C LYS A 19 5.56 2.75 -9.53
N ASN A 20 6.13 1.68 -8.99
CA ASN A 20 6.44 0.48 -9.75
C ASN A 20 5.15 -0.23 -10.20
N ILE A 21 4.20 -0.41 -9.29
CA ILE A 21 2.91 -1.05 -9.63
C ILE A 21 2.14 -0.24 -10.66
N LEU A 22 2.04 1.08 -10.49
CA LEU A 22 1.35 1.94 -11.45
C LEU A 22 2.10 2.03 -12.79
N GLY A 23 3.42 1.93 -12.80
CA GLY A 23 4.20 1.80 -14.02
C GLY A 23 3.73 0.60 -14.85
N ASP A 24 3.60 -0.56 -14.22
CA ASP A 24 3.12 -1.77 -14.89
C ASP A 24 1.63 -1.67 -15.28
N VAL A 25 0.79 -1.10 -14.43
CA VAL A 25 -0.65 -0.86 -14.70
C VAL A 25 -0.83 -0.01 -15.95
N PHE A 26 -0.09 1.10 -16.09
CA PHE A 26 -0.24 2.04 -17.20
C PHE A 26 0.38 1.54 -18.52
N HIS A 27 1.07 0.42 -18.53
CA HIS A 27 1.40 -0.28 -19.79
C HIS A 27 0.15 -0.90 -20.45
N ARG A 28 -0.96 -1.02 -19.73
CA ARG A 28 -2.24 -1.51 -20.26
C ARG A 28 -3.13 -0.35 -20.66
N GLU A 29 -3.40 -0.19 -21.96
CA GLU A 29 -4.25 0.89 -22.48
C GLU A 29 -5.61 0.97 -21.77
N ALA A 30 -6.24 -0.17 -21.47
CA ALA A 30 -7.51 -0.24 -20.76
C ALA A 30 -7.49 0.32 -19.34
N LEU A 31 -6.31 0.47 -18.73
CA LEU A 31 -6.14 0.96 -17.36
C LEU A 31 -5.61 2.40 -17.30
N LYS A 32 -5.27 3.02 -18.42
CA LYS A 32 -4.78 4.41 -18.46
C LYS A 32 -5.84 5.44 -18.01
N THR A 33 -7.10 5.08 -18.02
CA THR A 33 -8.21 5.91 -17.55
C THR A 33 -8.64 5.59 -16.12
N ALA A 34 -7.96 4.66 -15.44
CA ALA A 34 -8.30 4.23 -14.08
C ALA A 34 -8.26 5.40 -13.08
N HIS A 35 -9.19 5.41 -12.13
CA HIS A 35 -9.14 6.32 -10.99
C HIS A 35 -8.15 5.74 -9.96
N ILE A 36 -7.08 6.48 -9.65
CA ILE A 36 -6.09 6.12 -8.65
C ILE A 36 -6.41 6.86 -7.35
N ALA A 37 -6.74 6.12 -6.31
CA ALA A 37 -6.94 6.67 -4.96
C ALA A 37 -5.74 6.31 -4.09
N LEU A 38 -5.03 7.33 -3.59
CA LEU A 38 -3.88 7.18 -2.71
C LEU A 38 -4.30 7.48 -1.27
N MET A 39 -3.99 6.57 -0.36
CA MET A 39 -4.27 6.76 1.06
C MET A 39 -3.01 6.50 1.89
N ASP A 40 -2.66 7.45 2.75
CA ASP A 40 -1.66 7.27 3.80
C ASP A 40 -2.03 8.09 5.03
N ILE A 41 -1.59 7.64 6.20
CA ILE A 41 -1.76 8.37 7.47
C ILE A 41 -0.79 9.55 7.59
N ASP A 42 0.30 9.53 6.83
CA ASP A 42 1.29 10.62 6.79
C ASP A 42 1.02 11.51 5.57
N PRO A 43 0.54 12.73 5.76
CA PRO A 43 0.19 13.62 4.66
C PRO A 43 1.40 14.08 3.84
N THR A 44 2.59 14.13 4.44
CA THR A 44 3.82 14.52 3.73
C THR A 44 4.21 13.42 2.72
N ARG A 45 4.25 12.18 3.17
CA ARG A 45 4.55 11.03 2.30
C ARG A 45 3.48 10.82 1.23
N LEU A 46 2.22 11.10 1.58
CA LEU A 46 1.10 11.04 0.64
C LEU A 46 1.28 12.07 -0.49
N GLU A 47 1.66 13.30 -0.16
CA GLU A 47 1.92 14.35 -1.16
C GLU A 47 3.11 14.01 -2.06
N GLU A 48 4.20 13.48 -1.50
CA GLU A 48 5.35 13.01 -2.29
C GLU A 48 4.91 11.94 -3.30
N SER A 49 4.11 10.97 -2.89
CA SER A 49 3.58 9.93 -3.77
C SER A 49 2.64 10.50 -4.81
N HIS A 50 1.79 11.46 -4.47
CA HIS A 50 0.92 12.16 -5.42
C HIS A 50 1.72 12.82 -6.54
N ILE A 51 2.80 13.54 -6.21
CA ILE A 51 3.67 14.19 -7.17
C ILE A 51 4.31 13.16 -8.13
N VAL A 52 4.80 12.05 -7.58
CA VAL A 52 5.42 10.98 -8.38
C VAL A 52 4.41 10.31 -9.30
N VAL A 53 3.21 9.99 -8.79
CA VAL A 53 2.15 9.35 -9.58
C VAL A 53 1.67 10.29 -10.70
N ARG A 54 1.52 11.59 -10.42
CA ARG A 54 1.15 12.57 -11.44
C ARG A 54 2.16 12.58 -12.61
N LYS A 55 3.45 12.68 -12.29
CA LYS A 55 4.51 12.64 -13.30
C LYS A 55 4.54 11.32 -14.09
N LEU A 56 4.27 10.20 -13.41
CA LEU A 56 4.18 8.90 -14.06
C LEU A 56 3.01 8.84 -15.03
N MET A 57 1.83 9.32 -14.63
CA MET A 57 0.66 9.39 -15.50
C MET A 57 0.90 10.24 -16.74
N ASP A 58 1.50 11.42 -16.56
CA ASP A 58 1.86 12.32 -17.68
C ASP A 58 2.81 11.61 -18.66
N SER A 59 3.83 10.92 -18.15
CA SER A 59 4.79 10.17 -18.98
C SER A 59 4.17 8.99 -19.72
N ALA A 60 3.20 8.31 -19.08
CA ALA A 60 2.52 7.15 -19.66
C ALA A 60 1.35 7.51 -20.58
N GLY A 61 0.98 8.79 -20.67
CA GLY A 61 -0.22 9.23 -21.37
C GLY A 61 -1.50 8.75 -20.71
N ALA A 62 -1.49 8.54 -19.39
CA ALA A 62 -2.66 8.15 -18.62
C ALA A 62 -3.49 9.40 -18.26
N SER A 63 -4.81 9.29 -18.39
CA SER A 63 -5.76 10.41 -18.22
C SER A 63 -6.76 10.19 -17.08
N GLY A 64 -6.54 9.16 -16.25
CA GLY A 64 -7.38 8.87 -15.10
C GLY A 64 -7.31 9.94 -14.00
N LYS A 65 -8.24 9.86 -13.06
CA LYS A 65 -8.29 10.75 -11.89
C LYS A 65 -7.30 10.27 -10.82
N ILE A 66 -6.70 11.20 -10.07
CA ILE A 66 -5.98 10.91 -8.82
C ILE A 66 -6.73 11.57 -7.67
N THR A 67 -6.90 10.85 -6.56
CA THR A 67 -7.39 11.40 -5.29
C THR A 67 -6.47 10.99 -4.15
N CYS A 68 -6.34 11.86 -3.15
CA CYS A 68 -5.52 11.63 -1.95
C CYS A 68 -6.43 11.66 -0.73
N HIS A 69 -6.22 10.72 0.19
CA HIS A 69 -7.03 10.52 1.37
C HIS A 69 -6.16 10.22 2.58
N THR A 70 -6.49 10.80 3.72
CA THR A 70 -5.91 10.44 5.02
C THR A 70 -6.83 9.52 5.82
N GLN A 71 -8.04 9.29 5.32
CA GLN A 71 -9.04 8.41 5.91
C GLN A 71 -9.27 7.18 5.02
N GLN A 72 -9.09 5.99 5.59
CA GLN A 72 -9.22 4.72 4.88
C GLN A 72 -10.62 4.54 4.26
N LYS A 73 -11.68 4.85 5.00
CA LYS A 73 -13.07 4.68 4.54
C LYS A 73 -13.35 5.47 3.25
N GLU A 74 -12.87 6.70 3.16
CA GLU A 74 -13.03 7.54 1.97
C GLU A 74 -12.27 6.98 0.76
N ALA A 75 -11.07 6.44 1.00
CA ALA A 75 -10.27 5.85 -0.05
C ALA A 75 -10.88 4.55 -0.60
N LEU A 76 -11.50 3.74 0.26
CA LEU A 76 -12.10 2.44 -0.09
C LEU A 76 -13.44 2.57 -0.79
N GLN A 77 -14.16 3.69 -0.63
CA GLN A 77 -15.47 3.88 -1.26
C GLN A 77 -15.41 3.63 -2.77
N ASP A 78 -16.27 2.76 -3.28
CA ASP A 78 -16.34 2.39 -4.70
C ASP A 78 -15.01 1.85 -5.29
N ALA A 79 -14.15 1.24 -4.49
CA ALA A 79 -12.90 0.65 -4.96
C ALA A 79 -13.15 -0.70 -5.66
N ASP A 80 -12.69 -0.84 -6.91
CA ASP A 80 -12.70 -2.12 -7.62
C ASP A 80 -11.50 -2.99 -7.23
N PHE A 81 -10.36 -2.35 -6.95
CA PHE A 81 -9.12 -3.03 -6.54
C PHE A 81 -8.46 -2.27 -5.39
N VAL A 82 -7.92 -3.03 -4.43
CA VAL A 82 -7.17 -2.47 -3.31
C VAL A 82 -5.78 -3.09 -3.24
N VAL A 83 -4.77 -2.23 -3.25
CA VAL A 83 -3.36 -2.58 -3.07
C VAL A 83 -2.92 -2.11 -1.69
N VAL A 84 -2.43 -3.04 -0.88
CA VAL A 84 -1.94 -2.75 0.47
C VAL A 84 -0.42 -2.70 0.48
N ALA A 85 0.15 -1.58 0.91
CA ALA A 85 1.59 -1.33 0.91
C ALA A 85 2.04 -0.62 2.20
N PHE A 86 1.61 -1.12 3.35
CA PHE A 86 2.02 -0.58 4.66
C PHE A 86 2.84 -1.59 5.47
N GLN A 87 3.58 -1.09 6.43
CA GLN A 87 4.30 -1.86 7.43
C GLN A 87 3.87 -1.42 8.82
N ILE A 88 3.04 -2.24 9.48
CA ILE A 88 2.56 -1.95 10.83
C ILE A 88 3.70 -2.06 11.84
N GLY A 89 3.89 -1.00 12.62
CA GLY A 89 4.96 -0.86 13.59
C GLY A 89 6.30 -0.42 13.00
N GLY A 90 6.40 -0.23 11.70
CA GLY A 90 7.58 0.26 11.00
C GLY A 90 8.79 -0.67 11.05
N TYR A 91 9.87 -0.26 10.42
CA TYR A 91 11.16 -0.95 10.51
C TYR A 91 11.68 -0.87 11.95
N GLU A 92 11.76 0.33 12.51
CA GLU A 92 11.98 0.57 13.92
C GLU A 92 10.67 1.04 14.58
N PRO A 93 10.30 0.47 15.73
CA PRO A 93 11.03 -0.57 16.48
C PRO A 93 10.70 -2.01 16.09
N CYS A 94 9.61 -2.28 15.33
CA CYS A 94 9.01 -3.61 15.32
C CYS A 94 9.83 -4.64 14.54
N THR A 95 10.28 -4.34 13.32
CA THR A 95 11.10 -5.30 12.55
C THR A 95 12.43 -5.57 13.24
N VAL A 96 13.10 -4.54 13.73
CA VAL A 96 14.36 -4.69 14.50
C VAL A 96 14.14 -5.58 15.72
N THR A 97 13.07 -5.34 16.47
CA THR A 97 12.73 -6.17 17.65
C THR A 97 12.48 -7.63 17.28
N ASP A 98 11.77 -7.90 16.19
CA ASP A 98 11.50 -9.27 15.72
C ASP A 98 12.80 -10.03 15.43
N PHE A 99 13.79 -9.38 14.82
CA PHE A 99 15.11 -9.96 14.59
C PHE A 99 15.89 -10.18 15.89
N GLU A 100 15.95 -9.15 16.75
CA GLU A 100 16.74 -9.22 17.99
C GLU A 100 16.21 -10.25 18.98
N VAL A 101 14.88 -10.38 19.11
CA VAL A 101 14.28 -11.39 19.99
C VAL A 101 14.64 -12.79 19.48
N CYS A 102 14.48 -13.05 18.20
CA CYS A 102 14.85 -14.33 17.59
C CYS A 102 16.34 -14.66 17.83
N LYS A 103 17.22 -13.67 17.62
CA LYS A 103 18.67 -13.83 17.83
C LYS A 103 19.04 -14.16 19.28
N ARG A 104 18.38 -13.53 20.27
CA ARG A 104 18.59 -13.84 21.71
C ARG A 104 18.25 -15.29 22.06
N HIS A 105 17.37 -15.92 21.28
CA HIS A 105 16.98 -17.33 21.44
C HIS A 105 17.72 -18.28 20.48
N GLY A 106 18.84 -17.84 19.89
CA GLY A 106 19.69 -18.65 19.03
C GLY A 106 19.19 -18.85 17.61
N LEU A 107 18.18 -18.08 17.19
CA LEU A 107 17.64 -18.12 15.83
C LEU A 107 18.06 -16.89 15.03
N GLU A 108 19.04 -17.05 14.15
CA GLU A 108 19.43 -15.98 13.23
C GLU A 108 18.52 -15.99 11.99
N GLN A 109 17.49 -15.15 12.01
CA GLN A 109 16.62 -14.96 10.87
C GLN A 109 17.26 -14.00 9.85
N THR A 110 17.19 -14.36 8.56
CA THR A 110 17.63 -13.49 7.46
C THR A 110 16.50 -12.63 6.91
N ILE A 111 15.27 -13.14 7.01
CA ILE A 111 14.03 -12.45 6.60
C ILE A 111 13.04 -12.61 7.73
N ALA A 112 12.79 -11.54 8.49
CA ALA A 112 11.89 -11.58 9.65
C ALA A 112 10.41 -11.34 9.30
N ASP A 113 10.11 -10.98 8.07
CA ASP A 113 8.77 -10.53 7.67
C ASP A 113 7.93 -11.61 6.99
N THR A 114 8.48 -12.77 6.67
CA THR A 114 7.77 -13.82 5.93
C THR A 114 7.73 -15.17 6.63
N LEU A 115 8.78 -15.56 7.35
CA LEU A 115 8.92 -16.89 7.92
C LEU A 115 9.40 -16.83 9.38
N GLY A 116 9.14 -17.91 10.11
CA GLY A 116 9.60 -18.08 11.50
C GLY A 116 8.87 -17.20 12.51
N PRO A 117 9.38 -17.16 13.78
CA PRO A 117 8.72 -16.41 14.86
C PRO A 117 8.57 -14.92 14.59
N GLY A 118 9.55 -14.28 13.95
CA GLY A 118 9.48 -12.86 13.56
C GLY A 118 8.35 -12.60 12.56
N GLY A 119 8.19 -13.48 11.56
CA GLY A 119 7.08 -13.43 10.61
C GLY A 119 5.71 -13.61 11.26
N ILE A 120 5.61 -14.50 12.26
CA ILE A 120 4.39 -14.68 13.05
C ILE A 120 4.05 -13.40 13.81
N MET A 121 5.00 -12.78 14.48
CA MET A 121 4.79 -11.51 15.21
C MET A 121 4.38 -10.39 14.27
N ARG A 122 4.99 -10.28 13.10
CA ARG A 122 4.58 -9.34 12.06
C ARG A 122 3.14 -9.61 11.59
N ALA A 123 2.77 -10.86 11.35
CA ALA A 123 1.41 -11.24 10.94
C ALA A 123 0.39 -10.84 12.01
N LEU A 124 0.66 -11.12 13.28
CA LEU A 124 -0.23 -10.76 14.39
C LEU A 124 -0.46 -9.24 14.49
N ARG A 125 0.53 -8.42 14.14
CA ARG A 125 0.36 -6.96 14.07
C ARG A 125 -0.39 -6.50 12.83
N THR A 126 -0.23 -7.19 11.72
CA THR A 126 -0.72 -6.74 10.40
C THR A 126 -2.15 -7.20 10.11
N ILE A 127 -2.50 -8.44 10.48
CA ILE A 127 -3.81 -9.04 10.17
C ILE A 127 -5.00 -8.20 10.68
N PRO A 128 -4.99 -7.62 11.89
CA PRO A 128 -6.11 -6.78 12.32
C PRO A 128 -6.39 -5.59 11.40
N HIS A 129 -5.34 -4.97 10.85
CA HIS A 129 -5.49 -3.85 9.91
C HIS A 129 -5.98 -4.31 8.54
N LEU A 130 -5.55 -5.49 8.06
CA LEU A 130 -6.09 -6.09 6.85
C LEU A 130 -7.57 -6.42 7.01
N TRP A 131 -7.97 -6.91 8.19
CA TRP A 131 -9.37 -7.19 8.50
C TRP A 131 -10.24 -5.94 8.40
N GLN A 132 -9.78 -4.82 8.98
CA GLN A 132 -10.46 -3.53 8.89
C GLN A 132 -10.64 -3.04 7.43
N ILE A 133 -9.65 -3.32 6.56
CA ILE A 133 -9.78 -3.00 5.12
C ILE A 133 -10.88 -3.85 4.49
N CYS A 134 -10.91 -5.16 4.79
CA CYS A 134 -11.94 -6.06 4.27
C CYS A 134 -13.35 -5.65 4.73
N GLU A 135 -13.50 -5.28 6.00
CA GLU A 135 -14.78 -4.76 6.54
C GLU A 135 -15.21 -3.48 5.81
N GLY A 136 -14.28 -2.54 5.60
CA GLY A 136 -14.56 -1.28 4.90
C GLY A 136 -14.90 -1.45 3.40
N LEU A 137 -14.60 -2.60 2.82
CA LEU A 137 -14.98 -2.94 1.44
C LEU A 137 -16.40 -3.52 1.32
N THR A 138 -16.98 -3.97 2.43
CA THR A 138 -18.31 -4.59 2.46
C THR A 138 -19.42 -3.61 2.88
N GLU A 139 -19.08 -2.43 3.36
CA GLU A 139 -20.01 -1.34 3.72
C GLU A 139 -20.35 -0.47 2.50
#